data_07b40cdbedf32f39b2c3bbf2d04fe129
#
_entry.id   07b40cdbedf32f39b2c3bbf2d04fe129
#
_cell.length_a   1.000
_cell.length_b   1.000
_cell.length_c   1.000
_cell.angle_alpha   90.00
_cell.angle_beta   90.00
_cell.angle_gamma   90.00
#
_symmetry.space_group_name_H-M   'P 1'
#
loop_
_entity.id
_entity.type
_entity.pdbx_description
1 polymer ?
#
loop_
_entity_poly.entity_id
_entity_poly.type
_entity_poly.pdbx_seq_one_letter_code
_entity_poly.pdbx_strand_id
1 'polypeptide(L)'
;MLAELPKVGTLAMHITECSGYGRQLGHRTIDIGNQYDRNLVPKVMLELVVPIDYVKVVIEAVIKGARTGQIGDGKIFIASIDEVVGIRTNERNHQALI
;
A
#
# COMPACT_ATOMS: atom_id res chain seq x y z
N MET A 1 -7.92 -2.29 7.30
CA MET A 1 -7.54 -2.44 5.90
C MET A 1 -7.31 -3.89 5.50
N LEU A 2 -6.44 -4.60 6.21
CA LEU A 2 -6.13 -5.97 5.82
C LEU A 2 -7.34 -6.88 5.88
N ALA A 3 -8.28 -6.61 6.75
CA ALA A 3 -9.49 -7.41 6.88
C ALA A 3 -10.43 -7.27 5.66
N GLU A 4 -10.31 -6.20 4.90
CA GLU A 4 -11.17 -5.99 3.74
C GLU A 4 -10.62 -6.63 2.47
N LEU A 5 -9.30 -6.75 2.34
CA LEU A 5 -8.68 -7.25 1.12
C LEU A 5 -9.02 -8.70 0.80
N PRO A 6 -9.08 -9.63 1.77
CA PRO A 6 -9.47 -11.00 1.45
C PRO A 6 -10.87 -11.11 0.84
N LYS A 7 -11.71 -10.11 1.03
CA LYS A 7 -13.06 -10.13 0.48
C LYS A 7 -13.10 -9.95 -1.02
N VAL A 8 -12.02 -9.49 -1.62
CA VAL A 8 -11.95 -9.30 -3.07
C VAL A 8 -11.29 -10.47 -3.78
N GLY A 9 -10.98 -11.53 -3.06
CA GLY A 9 -10.39 -12.73 -3.61
C GLY A 9 -8.98 -12.96 -3.07
N THR A 10 -8.33 -13.98 -3.63
CA THR A 10 -6.97 -14.32 -3.24
C THR A 10 -5.99 -13.44 -4.00
N LEU A 11 -5.31 -12.57 -3.29
CA LEU A 11 -4.33 -11.67 -3.88
C LEU A 11 -3.00 -11.82 -3.18
N ALA A 12 -1.93 -11.85 -3.95
CA ALA A 12 -0.58 -11.78 -3.40
C ALA A 12 -0.31 -10.34 -2.98
N MET A 13 0.18 -10.17 -1.77
CA MET A 13 0.37 -8.86 -1.19
C MET A 13 1.70 -8.83 -0.45
N HIS A 14 2.43 -7.74 -0.62
CA HIS A 14 3.67 -7.51 0.09
C HIS A 14 3.49 -6.34 1.02
N ILE A 15 3.98 -6.49 2.23
CA ILE A 15 3.89 -5.46 3.27
C ILE A 15 5.31 -5.09 3.67
N THR A 16 5.61 -3.81 3.61
CA THR A 16 6.92 -3.30 3.97
C THR A 16 6.76 -2.18 4.97
N GLU A 17 7.50 -2.24 6.05
CA GLU A 17 7.59 -1.13 6.98
C GLU A 17 8.58 -0.12 6.45
N CYS A 18 8.21 1.14 6.48
CA CYS A 18 9.05 2.20 5.99
C CYS A 18 8.84 3.44 6.83
N SER A 19 9.65 4.47 6.57
CA SER A 19 9.50 5.76 7.20
C SER A 19 9.26 6.80 6.14
N GLY A 20 8.43 7.76 6.45
CA GLY A 20 8.12 8.81 5.50
C GLY A 20 7.81 10.12 6.20
N TYR A 21 7.76 11.17 5.41
CA TYR A 21 7.36 12.48 5.89
C TYR A 21 5.86 12.63 5.70
N GLY A 22 5.20 13.25 6.67
CA GLY A 22 3.79 13.48 6.58
C GLY A 22 3.38 14.75 7.28
N ARG A 23 2.13 15.15 7.11
CA ARG A 23 1.64 16.39 7.68
C ARG A 23 1.64 16.37 9.21
N GLN A 24 1.50 15.19 9.80
CA GLN A 24 1.54 15.08 11.24
C GLN A 24 2.89 15.42 11.83
N LEU A 25 3.89 15.69 11.02
CA LEU A 25 5.19 16.15 11.50
C LEU A 25 5.10 17.40 12.34
N GLY A 26 4.16 18.27 12.02
CA GLY A 26 3.97 19.48 12.79
C GLY A 26 3.63 19.22 14.24
N HIS A 27 3.10 18.07 14.54
CA HIS A 27 2.73 17.71 15.91
C HIS A 27 3.87 17.10 16.70
N ARG A 28 5.02 16.91 16.08
CA ARG A 28 6.17 16.29 16.69
C ARG A 28 7.34 17.22 16.85
N THR A 29 7.10 18.48 16.71
CA THR A 29 8.16 19.48 16.67
C THR A 29 8.82 19.71 18.02
N ILE A 30 8.27 19.19 19.07
CA ILE A 30 8.80 19.39 20.41
C ILE A 30 10.06 18.58 20.68
N ASP A 31 10.31 17.58 19.88
CA ASP A 31 11.48 16.73 20.11
C ASP A 31 12.69 17.34 19.43
N ILE A 32 13.43 18.12 20.19
CA ILE A 32 14.51 18.91 19.65
C ILE A 32 15.79 18.10 19.47
N GLY A 33 15.97 17.10 20.28
CA GLY A 33 17.23 16.38 20.31
C GLY A 33 17.48 15.49 19.11
N ASN A 34 16.50 15.29 18.26
CA ASN A 34 16.59 14.29 17.23
C ASN A 34 15.86 14.71 15.98
N GLN A 35 16.44 15.67 15.28
CA GLN A 35 15.78 16.27 14.13
C GLN A 35 15.53 15.30 12.99
N TYR A 36 16.41 14.33 12.80
CA TYR A 36 16.20 13.34 11.75
C TYR A 36 14.97 12.50 12.03
N ASP A 37 14.86 12.00 13.24
CA ASP A 37 13.79 11.07 13.59
C ASP A 37 12.43 11.75 13.66
N ARG A 38 12.41 12.99 14.13
CA ARG A 38 11.12 13.68 14.27
C ARG A 38 10.49 14.00 12.93
N ASN A 39 11.29 13.99 11.87
CA ASN A 39 10.77 14.22 10.52
C ASN A 39 10.33 12.94 9.82
N LEU A 40 10.57 11.81 10.46
CA LEU A 40 10.22 10.52 9.88
C LEU A 40 9.10 9.89 10.69
N VAL A 41 8.06 9.51 10.00
CA VAL A 41 6.89 8.85 10.59
C VAL A 41 6.86 7.41 10.12
N PRO A 42 6.75 6.44 11.02
CA PRO A 42 6.60 5.05 10.62
C PRO A 42 5.37 4.88 9.72
N LYS A 43 5.56 4.17 8.63
CA LYS A 43 4.51 3.92 7.65
C LYS A 43 4.57 2.47 7.22
N VAL A 44 3.46 2.02 6.66
CA VAL A 44 3.38 0.69 6.05
C VAL A 44 3.07 0.87 4.58
N MET A 45 3.87 0.22 3.75
CA MET A 45 3.63 0.20 2.31
C MET A 45 3.03 -1.14 1.94
N LEU A 46 1.91 -1.11 1.25
CA LEU A 46 1.30 -2.30 0.68
C LEU A 46 1.51 -2.29 -0.82
N GLU A 47 1.97 -3.41 -1.34
CA GLU A 47 2.13 -3.57 -2.78
C GLU A 47 1.30 -4.74 -3.24
N LEU A 48 0.45 -4.50 -4.23
CA LEU A 48 -0.35 -5.53 -4.86
C LEU A 48 -0.24 -5.38 -6.36
N VAL A 49 -0.05 -6.50 -7.03
CA VAL A 49 -0.13 -6.55 -8.48
C VAL A 49 -1.38 -7.36 -8.81
N VAL A 50 -2.31 -6.74 -9.49
CA VAL A 50 -3.62 -7.33 -9.72
C VAL A 50 -4.01 -7.19 -11.18
N PRO A 51 -4.88 -8.08 -11.68
CA PRO A 51 -5.47 -7.89 -13.00
C PRO A 51 -6.22 -6.57 -13.04
N ILE A 52 -6.25 -5.95 -14.21
CA ILE A 52 -6.87 -4.64 -14.36
C ILE A 52 -8.34 -4.64 -13.93
N ASP A 53 -9.02 -5.75 -14.09
CA ASP A 53 -10.42 -5.87 -13.72
C ASP A 53 -10.64 -5.72 -12.22
N TYR A 54 -9.61 -5.96 -11.42
CA TYR A 54 -9.72 -5.95 -9.97
C TYR A 54 -9.30 -4.62 -9.36
N VAL A 55 -8.74 -3.72 -10.15
CA VAL A 55 -8.17 -2.48 -9.61
C VAL A 55 -9.20 -1.68 -8.83
N LYS A 56 -10.38 -1.49 -9.42
CA LYS A 56 -11.43 -0.69 -8.78
C LYS A 56 -11.88 -1.33 -7.47
N VAL A 57 -12.08 -2.62 -7.47
CA VAL A 57 -12.54 -3.34 -6.29
C VAL A 57 -11.50 -3.28 -5.18
N VAL A 58 -10.23 -3.42 -5.55
CA VAL A 58 -9.14 -3.33 -4.58
C VAL A 58 -9.05 -1.93 -3.98
N ILE A 59 -9.15 -0.90 -4.81
CA ILE A 59 -9.14 0.48 -4.32
C ILE A 59 -10.25 0.70 -3.30
N GLU A 60 -11.46 0.25 -3.63
CA GLU A 60 -12.60 0.41 -2.73
C GLU A 60 -12.39 -0.32 -1.41
N ALA A 61 -11.82 -1.52 -1.45
CA ALA A 61 -11.54 -2.30 -0.25
C ALA A 61 -10.49 -1.61 0.63
N VAL A 62 -9.45 -1.07 0.02
CA VAL A 62 -8.41 -0.37 0.77
C VAL A 62 -8.98 0.89 1.42
N ILE A 63 -9.76 1.66 0.68
CA ILE A 63 -10.36 2.87 1.23
C ILE A 63 -11.28 2.52 2.39
N LYS A 64 -12.11 1.52 2.23
CA LYS A 64 -13.05 1.11 3.26
C LYS A 64 -12.34 0.71 4.55
N GLY A 65 -11.22 -0.01 4.42
CA GLY A 65 -10.51 -0.51 5.58
C GLY A 65 -9.51 0.47 6.19
N ALA A 66 -9.07 1.46 5.43
CA ALA A 66 -8.00 2.36 5.87
C ALA A 66 -8.50 3.76 6.24
N ARG A 67 -9.64 4.16 5.72
CA ARG A 67 -10.11 5.55 5.92
C ARG A 67 -10.51 5.79 7.37
N THR A 68 -9.92 6.81 7.96
CA THR A 68 -10.31 7.30 9.30
C THR A 68 -10.86 8.71 9.24
N GLY A 69 -10.61 9.42 8.12
CA GLY A 69 -10.95 10.83 8.00
C GLY A 69 -9.92 11.76 8.61
N GLN A 70 -8.83 11.21 9.09
CA GLN A 70 -7.77 11.95 9.75
C GLN A 70 -6.54 12.04 8.85
N ILE A 71 -5.69 13.02 9.15
CA ILE A 71 -4.38 13.10 8.52
C ILE A 71 -3.61 11.82 8.86
N GLY A 72 -3.01 11.21 7.87
CA GLY A 72 -2.28 9.96 8.08
C GLY A 72 -2.93 8.75 7.44
N ASP A 73 -4.12 8.92 6.85
CA ASP A 73 -4.80 7.83 6.15
C ASP A 73 -3.98 7.30 4.97
N GLY A 74 -3.13 8.15 4.39
CA GLY A 74 -2.25 7.73 3.32
C GLY A 74 -2.81 7.94 1.94
N LYS A 75 -2.13 7.34 0.98
CA LYS A 75 -2.46 7.50 -0.44
C LYS A 75 -2.29 6.18 -1.16
N ILE A 76 -2.99 6.07 -2.26
CA ILE A 76 -2.87 4.93 -3.17
C ILE A 76 -2.24 5.45 -4.46
N PHE A 77 -1.13 4.82 -4.86
CA PHE A 77 -0.50 5.11 -6.15
C PHE A 77 -0.76 3.94 -7.06
N ILE A 78 -1.18 4.22 -8.28
CA ILE A 78 -1.52 3.20 -9.26
C ILE A 78 -0.59 3.36 -10.44
N ALA A 79 0.06 2.27 -10.80
CA ALA A 79 0.97 2.26 -11.94
C ALA A 79 0.69 1.04 -12.79
N SER A 80 0.90 1.17 -14.07
CA SER A 80 0.80 0.04 -14.99
C SER A 80 2.05 -0.81 -14.91
N ILE A 81 1.85 -2.11 -14.95
CA ILE A 81 2.92 -3.08 -15.05
C ILE A 81 2.94 -3.61 -16.48
N ASP A 82 4.09 -3.50 -17.11
CA ASP A 82 4.20 -3.88 -18.53
C ASP A 82 4.06 -5.39 -18.71
N GLU A 83 4.67 -6.16 -17.84
CA GLU A 83 4.68 -7.60 -18.00
C GLU A 83 4.91 -8.26 -16.65
N VAL A 84 4.23 -9.38 -16.43
CA VAL A 84 4.42 -10.23 -15.25
C VAL A 84 4.80 -11.62 -15.73
N VAL A 85 5.81 -12.20 -15.11
CA VAL A 85 6.29 -13.54 -15.46
C VAL A 85 6.36 -14.36 -14.18
N GLY A 86 5.68 -15.48 -14.18
CA GLY A 86 5.80 -16.46 -13.09
C GLY A 86 7.11 -17.21 -13.21
N ILE A 87 7.94 -17.14 -12.18
CA ILE A 87 9.27 -17.76 -12.24
C ILE A 87 9.17 -19.26 -12.35
N ARG A 88 8.30 -19.86 -11.56
CA ARG A 88 8.20 -21.32 -11.52
C ARG A 88 7.58 -21.90 -12.80
N THR A 89 6.58 -21.22 -13.34
CA THR A 89 5.75 -21.77 -14.41
C THR A 89 6.00 -21.13 -15.76
N ASN A 90 6.70 -20.01 -15.79
CA ASN A 90 6.88 -19.20 -17.00
C ASN A 90 5.56 -18.66 -17.57
N GLU A 91 4.51 -18.66 -16.75
CA GLU A 91 3.25 -18.05 -17.14
C GLU A 91 3.40 -16.53 -17.21
N ARG A 92 2.57 -15.91 -18.03
CA ARG A 92 2.68 -14.48 -18.31
C ARG A 92 1.41 -13.74 -17.95
N ASN A 93 1.60 -12.52 -17.49
CA ASN A 93 0.55 -11.54 -17.30
C ASN A 93 -0.61 -12.06 -16.46
N HIS A 94 -1.82 -12.08 -16.99
CA HIS A 94 -2.99 -12.50 -16.22
C HIS A 94 -2.83 -13.90 -15.61
N GLN A 95 -2.29 -14.82 -16.35
CA GLN A 95 -2.09 -16.18 -15.86
C GLN A 95 -1.10 -16.23 -14.71
N ALA A 96 -0.12 -15.34 -14.71
CA ALA A 96 0.87 -15.30 -13.64
C ALA A 96 0.29 -14.72 -12.35
N LEU A 97 -0.85 -14.05 -12.40
CA LEU A 97 -1.48 -13.40 -11.26
C LEU A 97 -2.57 -14.25 -10.62
N ILE A 98 -3.06 -15.23 -11.30
CA ILE A 98 -4.10 -16.12 -10.80
C ILE A 98 -3.53 -17.50 -10.45
#